data_1fc7178eccac343590332ba64652c2f0
#
_entry.id   1fc7178eccac343590332ba64652c2f0
#
_cell.length_a   1.000
_cell.length_b   1.000
_cell.length_c   1.000
_cell.angle_alpha   90.00
_cell.angle_beta   90.00
_cell.angle_gamma   90.00
#
_symmetry.space_group_name_H-M   'P 1'
#
loop_
_entity.id
_entity.type
_entity.pdbx_description
1 polymer ?
#
loop_
_entity_poly.entity_id
_entity_poly.type
_entity_poly.pdbx_seq_one_letter_code
_entity_poly.pdbx_strand_id
1 'polypeptide(L)'
;IGRHQALSQEVDLPYCQAHGVGVVRRITGGGAIYLDEGQLGWGLIFRRAALGAVSLPELARDICLAVAAGLRTLGVEARYRPRNDIEVDGRKISGTGGFFDGETLIYQGTVLVDMDPAAMVAALRVPRAKLEKRQLDSAAQRVATLRELLGPATPGLPAIQRALLGAFAGGKRVVSPRTSTYRVTCHQW
;
A
#
# COMPACT_ATOMS: atom_id res chain seq x y z
N ILE A 1 -6.09 10.82 -2.52
CA ILE A 1 -5.03 11.34 -3.39
C ILE A 1 -3.78 11.67 -2.59
N GLY A 2 -2.61 11.68 -3.25
CA GLY A 2 -1.35 12.11 -2.65
C GLY A 2 -1.30 13.62 -2.42
N ARG A 3 -0.38 14.04 -1.53
CA ARG A 3 -0.27 15.44 -1.05
C ARG A 3 -0.24 16.48 -2.20
N HIS A 4 0.47 16.18 -3.28
CA HIS A 4 0.76 17.13 -4.36
C HIS A 4 -0.05 16.90 -5.64
N GLN A 5 -1.02 15.98 -5.62
CA GLN A 5 -1.80 15.65 -6.82
C GLN A 5 -2.97 16.61 -7.04
N ALA A 6 -3.29 16.88 -8.31
CA ALA A 6 -4.50 17.60 -8.69
C ALA A 6 -5.70 16.63 -8.71
N LEU A 7 -6.72 16.92 -7.92
CA LEU A 7 -7.88 16.04 -7.72
C LEU A 7 -8.56 15.67 -9.05
N SER A 8 -8.84 16.65 -9.90
CA SER A 8 -9.53 16.47 -11.17
C SER A 8 -8.76 15.63 -12.20
N GLN A 9 -7.44 15.50 -12.02
CA GLN A 9 -6.60 14.69 -12.90
C GLN A 9 -6.47 13.24 -12.47
N GLU A 10 -6.72 12.97 -11.20
CA GLU A 10 -6.43 11.66 -10.60
C GLU A 10 -7.69 10.85 -10.27
N VAL A 11 -8.85 11.50 -10.12
CA VAL A 11 -10.08 10.87 -9.62
C VAL A 11 -11.25 11.17 -10.54
N ASP A 12 -12.06 10.17 -10.79
CA ASP A 12 -13.37 10.32 -11.42
C ASP A 12 -14.41 10.70 -10.36
N LEU A 13 -14.59 12.01 -10.16
CA LEU A 13 -15.50 12.54 -9.15
C LEU A 13 -16.96 12.12 -9.36
N PRO A 14 -17.50 12.16 -10.60
CA PRO A 14 -18.87 11.67 -10.84
C PRO A 14 -19.06 10.21 -10.42
N TYR A 15 -18.12 9.34 -10.77
CA TYR A 15 -18.17 7.94 -10.33
C TYR A 15 -18.11 7.83 -8.80
N CYS A 16 -17.18 8.52 -8.15
CA CYS A 16 -17.04 8.47 -6.68
C CYS A 16 -18.33 8.92 -5.98
N GLN A 17 -18.94 10.01 -6.45
CA GLN A 17 -20.20 10.51 -5.90
C GLN A 17 -21.35 9.52 -6.06
N ALA A 18 -21.50 8.93 -7.26
CA ALA A 18 -22.56 7.98 -7.55
C ALA A 18 -22.45 6.68 -6.73
N HIS A 19 -21.22 6.30 -6.33
CA HIS A 19 -20.96 5.05 -5.60
C HIS A 19 -20.58 5.25 -4.14
N GLY A 20 -20.75 6.46 -3.59
CA GLY A 20 -20.46 6.76 -2.18
C GLY A 20 -18.97 6.66 -1.81
N VAL A 21 -18.06 6.78 -2.79
CA VAL A 21 -16.61 6.71 -2.55
C VAL A 21 -16.11 8.05 -2.03
N GLY A 22 -15.67 8.09 -0.78
CA GLY A 22 -15.09 9.28 -0.16
C GLY A 22 -13.72 9.62 -0.76
N VAL A 23 -13.44 10.92 -0.93
CA VAL A 23 -12.16 11.39 -1.47
C VAL A 23 -11.40 12.19 -0.41
N VAL A 24 -10.19 11.74 -0.10
CA VAL A 24 -9.32 12.39 0.90
C VAL A 24 -7.92 12.65 0.34
N ARG A 25 -7.27 13.69 0.88
CA ARG A 25 -5.86 13.99 0.60
C ARG A 25 -5.01 13.53 1.78
N ARG A 26 -4.08 12.60 1.51
CA ARG A 26 -3.14 12.16 2.54
C ARG A 26 -1.94 13.08 2.67
N ILE A 27 -1.29 13.03 3.81
CA ILE A 27 -0.08 13.84 4.12
C ILE A 27 1.17 13.38 3.36
N THR A 28 1.21 12.13 2.88
CA THR A 28 2.32 11.59 2.10
C THR A 28 2.17 11.91 0.60
N GLY A 29 3.28 11.94 -0.13
CA GLY A 29 3.29 12.06 -1.58
C GLY A 29 2.88 10.76 -2.30
N GLY A 30 3.16 10.70 -3.59
CA GLY A 30 2.85 9.55 -4.44
C GLY A 30 1.52 9.67 -5.18
N GLY A 31 1.15 8.61 -5.92
CA GLY A 31 -0.05 8.53 -6.74
C GLY A 31 -1.34 8.37 -5.94
N ALA A 32 -2.48 8.52 -6.62
CA ALA A 32 -3.78 8.21 -6.03
C ALA A 32 -3.87 6.72 -5.66
N ILE A 33 -4.58 6.43 -4.58
CA ILE A 33 -4.81 5.08 -4.05
C ILE A 33 -6.31 4.92 -3.89
N TYR A 34 -6.85 3.82 -4.34
CA TYR A 34 -8.20 3.37 -4.00
C TYR A 34 -8.10 2.47 -2.77
N LEU A 35 -8.92 2.71 -1.78
CA LEU A 35 -8.99 1.93 -0.55
C LEU A 35 -10.43 1.47 -0.33
N ASP A 36 -10.61 0.20 -0.04
CA ASP A 36 -11.84 -0.43 0.37
C ASP A 36 -11.61 -1.39 1.55
N GLU A 37 -12.63 -2.10 1.98
CA GLU A 37 -12.55 -3.07 3.08
C GLU A 37 -11.70 -4.31 2.74
N GLY A 38 -11.44 -4.55 1.45
CA GLY A 38 -10.60 -5.63 0.94
C GLY A 38 -9.11 -5.35 0.99
N GLN A 39 -8.67 -4.38 1.80
CA GLN A 39 -7.25 -4.02 1.92
C GLN A 39 -6.82 -3.87 3.38
N LEU A 40 -5.56 -4.21 3.65
CA LEU A 40 -4.90 -3.91 4.90
C LEU A 40 -4.00 -2.68 4.73
N GLY A 41 -4.36 -1.57 5.37
CA GLY A 41 -3.47 -0.42 5.55
C GLY A 41 -2.57 -0.61 6.77
N TRP A 42 -1.30 -0.21 6.67
CA TRP A 42 -0.36 -0.21 7.78
C TRP A 42 0.51 1.05 7.78
N GLY A 43 1.02 1.41 8.95
CA GLY A 43 1.91 2.56 9.13
C GLY A 43 3.01 2.28 10.14
N LEU A 44 4.19 2.84 9.89
CA LEU A 44 5.35 2.81 10.76
C LEU A 44 5.75 4.24 11.08
N ILE A 45 5.94 4.53 12.35
CA ILE A 45 6.36 5.84 12.84
C ILE A 45 7.58 5.66 13.73
N PHE A 46 8.70 6.29 13.34
CA PHE A 46 9.96 6.19 14.06
C PHE A 46 10.61 7.56 14.27
N ARG A 47 11.32 7.72 15.37
CA ARG A 47 12.25 8.83 15.52
C ARG A 47 13.50 8.57 14.70
N ARG A 48 14.02 9.58 14.01
CA ARG A 48 15.23 9.50 13.17
C ARG A 48 16.42 8.97 13.96
N ALA A 49 16.58 9.41 15.20
CA ALA A 49 17.65 8.94 16.09
C ALA A 49 17.64 7.42 16.33
N ALA A 50 16.46 6.78 16.28
CA ALA A 50 16.34 5.32 16.43
C ALA A 50 16.74 4.54 15.15
N LEU A 51 16.84 5.21 14.01
CA LEU A 51 17.13 4.59 12.71
C LEU A 51 18.62 4.66 12.33
N GLY A 52 19.39 5.49 13.03
CA GLY A 52 20.79 5.75 12.67
C GLY A 52 20.95 6.56 11.38
N ALA A 53 22.16 6.60 10.84
CA ALA A 53 22.51 7.34 9.62
C ALA A 53 22.09 6.57 8.36
N VAL A 54 20.78 6.48 8.10
CA VAL A 54 20.19 5.73 6.97
C VAL A 54 19.39 6.69 6.10
N SER A 55 19.52 6.54 4.79
CA SER A 55 18.74 7.29 3.82
C SER A 55 17.30 6.76 3.71
N LEU A 56 16.36 7.61 3.29
CA LEU A 56 14.98 7.19 3.05
C LEU A 56 14.85 6.05 2.01
N PRO A 57 15.61 6.04 0.89
CA PRO A 57 15.59 4.90 -0.04
C PRO A 57 16.03 3.57 0.57
N GLU A 58 17.05 3.58 1.43
CA GLU A 58 17.51 2.37 2.13
C GLU A 58 16.46 1.87 3.13
N LEU A 59 15.86 2.77 3.91
CA LEU A 59 14.75 2.43 4.80
C LEU A 59 13.55 1.88 4.03
N ALA A 60 13.19 2.51 2.92
CA ALA A 60 12.11 2.04 2.06
C ALA A 60 12.36 0.62 1.56
N ARG A 61 13.59 0.33 1.12
CA ARG A 61 13.99 -1.01 0.71
C ARG A 61 13.86 -2.02 1.85
N ASP A 62 14.41 -1.71 3.02
CA ASP A 62 14.41 -2.62 4.18
C ASP A 62 12.97 -2.91 4.64
N ILE A 63 12.11 -1.89 4.69
CA ILE A 63 10.69 -2.03 5.01
C ILE A 63 9.97 -2.88 3.97
N CYS A 64 10.18 -2.62 2.68
CA CYS A 64 9.56 -3.41 1.61
C CYS A 64 10.03 -4.88 1.62
N LEU A 65 11.30 -5.13 1.92
CA LEU A 65 11.82 -6.50 2.08
C LEU A 65 11.17 -7.21 3.26
N ALA A 66 10.94 -6.51 4.38
CA ALA A 66 10.21 -7.07 5.53
C ALA A 66 8.76 -7.39 5.17
N VAL A 67 8.04 -6.48 4.48
CA VAL A 67 6.68 -6.75 4.00
C VAL A 67 6.64 -7.96 3.07
N ALA A 68 7.56 -8.03 2.10
CA ALA A 68 7.65 -9.18 1.19
C ALA A 68 7.94 -10.48 1.96
N ALA A 69 8.81 -10.46 2.98
CA ALA A 69 9.07 -11.60 3.84
C ALA A 69 7.82 -12.04 4.61
N GLY A 70 7.06 -11.10 5.18
CA GLY A 70 5.79 -11.38 5.84
C GLY A 70 4.76 -12.02 4.90
N LEU A 71 4.63 -11.51 3.69
CA LEU A 71 3.71 -12.08 2.69
C LEU A 71 4.14 -13.48 2.25
N ARG A 72 5.45 -13.76 2.15
CA ARG A 72 5.93 -15.13 1.85
C ARG A 72 5.54 -16.15 2.91
N THR A 73 5.44 -15.76 4.18
CA THR A 73 4.94 -16.70 5.23
C THR A 73 3.46 -17.08 5.04
N LEU A 74 2.74 -16.34 4.18
CA LEU A 74 1.35 -16.61 3.84
C LEU A 74 1.20 -17.44 2.55
N GLY A 75 2.32 -17.89 1.95
CA GLY A 75 2.32 -18.73 0.77
C GLY A 75 2.34 -17.99 -0.58
N VAL A 76 2.67 -16.70 -0.61
CA VAL A 76 2.81 -15.93 -1.85
C VAL A 76 4.26 -15.55 -2.12
N GLU A 77 4.74 -15.70 -3.36
CA GLU A 77 6.10 -15.38 -3.79
C GLU A 77 6.32 -13.87 -3.97
N ALA A 78 6.08 -13.13 -2.88
CA ALA A 78 6.21 -11.69 -2.88
C ALA A 78 7.67 -11.23 -2.96
N ARG A 79 7.95 -10.23 -3.81
CA ARG A 79 9.28 -9.66 -4.03
C ARG A 79 9.25 -8.14 -3.97
N TYR A 80 10.31 -7.55 -3.44
CA TYR A 80 10.51 -6.11 -3.50
C TYR A 80 10.80 -5.69 -4.94
N ARG A 81 10.09 -4.68 -5.40
CA ARG A 81 10.37 -3.98 -6.64
C ARG A 81 10.82 -2.56 -6.33
N PRO A 82 12.03 -2.15 -6.78
CA PRO A 82 12.46 -0.77 -6.61
C PRO A 82 11.45 0.18 -7.26
N ARG A 83 11.07 1.11 -6.61
CA ARG A 83 11.34 2.09 -5.58
C ARG A 83 10.62 1.81 -4.26
N ASN A 84 9.36 1.32 -4.32
CA ASN A 84 8.44 1.27 -3.17
C ASN A 84 7.24 0.32 -3.38
N ASP A 85 7.35 -0.63 -4.30
CA ASP A 85 6.30 -1.61 -4.57
C ASP A 85 6.75 -3.01 -4.10
N ILE A 86 5.79 -3.82 -3.72
CA ILE A 86 5.94 -5.26 -3.57
C ILE A 86 5.05 -5.92 -4.63
N GLU A 87 5.59 -6.89 -5.33
CA GLU A 87 4.92 -7.58 -6.43
C GLU A 87 4.98 -9.09 -6.30
N VAL A 88 4.01 -9.74 -6.97
CA VAL A 88 3.96 -11.18 -7.24
C VAL A 88 3.73 -11.32 -8.74
N ASP A 89 4.59 -12.08 -9.43
CA ASP A 89 4.53 -12.30 -10.88
C ASP A 89 4.40 -11.01 -11.71
N GLY A 90 5.18 -9.98 -11.33
CA GLY A 90 5.19 -8.69 -12.02
C GLY A 90 3.99 -7.79 -11.71
N ARG A 91 3.02 -8.24 -10.92
CA ARG A 91 1.83 -7.49 -10.51
C ARG A 91 1.97 -6.99 -9.08
N LYS A 92 1.56 -5.75 -8.86
CA LYS A 92 1.65 -5.10 -7.54
C LYS A 92 0.63 -5.67 -6.57
N ILE A 93 1.10 -6.16 -5.42
CA ILE A 93 0.27 -6.60 -4.30
C ILE A 93 0.30 -5.62 -3.12
N SER A 94 1.32 -4.77 -3.07
CA SER A 94 1.49 -3.76 -2.01
C SER A 94 2.18 -2.53 -2.57
N GLY A 95 1.70 -1.37 -2.20
CA GLY A 95 2.35 -0.09 -2.45
C GLY A 95 2.73 0.58 -1.15
N THR A 96 3.89 1.22 -1.12
CA THR A 96 4.39 1.89 0.08
C THR A 96 4.81 3.32 -0.22
N GLY A 97 5.02 4.11 0.83
CA GLY A 97 5.55 5.45 0.71
C GLY A 97 5.70 6.11 2.07
N GLY A 98 6.61 7.06 2.15
CA GLY A 98 6.85 7.78 3.39
C GLY A 98 7.73 8.99 3.18
N PHE A 99 7.93 9.72 4.25
CA PHE A 99 8.77 10.91 4.30
C PHE A 99 9.24 11.18 5.73
N PHE A 100 10.24 12.02 5.87
CA PHE A 100 10.60 12.59 7.16
C PHE A 100 9.82 13.90 7.39
N ASP A 101 9.14 13.95 8.54
CA ASP A 101 8.59 15.16 9.09
C ASP A 101 9.48 15.59 10.28
N GLY A 102 10.41 16.50 10.01
CA GLY A 102 11.49 16.82 10.95
C GLY A 102 12.27 15.57 11.36
N GLU A 103 12.26 15.27 12.65
CA GLU A 103 12.95 14.11 13.25
C GLU A 103 12.09 12.83 13.28
N THR A 104 10.94 12.82 12.60
CA THR A 104 10.04 11.67 12.60
C THR A 104 9.91 11.08 11.19
N LEU A 105 10.22 9.79 11.03
CA LEU A 105 9.83 9.03 9.84
C LEU A 105 8.36 8.66 9.94
N ILE A 106 7.59 8.98 8.91
CA ILE A 106 6.23 8.48 8.69
C ILE A 106 6.27 7.65 7.41
N TYR A 107 6.09 6.35 7.53
CA TYR A 107 6.11 5.41 6.42
C TYR A 107 4.85 4.53 6.43
N GLN A 108 4.21 4.34 5.28
CA GLN A 108 2.94 3.63 5.18
C GLN A 108 2.91 2.71 3.97
N GLY A 109 2.00 1.75 4.01
CA GLY A 109 1.72 0.89 2.87
C GLY A 109 0.37 0.21 2.96
N THR A 110 0.03 -0.49 1.90
CA THR A 110 -1.18 -1.29 1.81
C THR A 110 -0.84 -2.71 1.39
N VAL A 111 -1.68 -3.67 1.74
CA VAL A 111 -1.70 -5.01 1.15
C VAL A 111 -3.07 -5.21 0.51
N LEU A 112 -3.08 -5.59 -0.76
CA LEU A 112 -4.29 -5.88 -1.51
C LEU A 112 -4.73 -7.32 -1.16
N VAL A 113 -5.82 -7.44 -0.40
CA VAL A 113 -6.30 -8.73 0.10
C VAL A 113 -7.42 -9.26 -0.79
N ASP A 114 -8.50 -8.50 -0.93
CA ASP A 114 -9.70 -8.90 -1.69
C ASP A 114 -10.41 -7.66 -2.25
N MET A 115 -9.63 -6.67 -2.73
CA MET A 115 -10.18 -5.45 -3.31
C MET A 115 -10.75 -5.70 -4.70
N ASP A 116 -11.72 -4.89 -5.10
CA ASP A 116 -12.25 -4.87 -6.46
C ASP A 116 -11.39 -4.01 -7.42
N PRO A 117 -10.61 -4.62 -8.33
CA PRO A 117 -9.82 -3.86 -9.28
C PRO A 117 -10.67 -3.05 -10.28
N ALA A 118 -11.90 -3.47 -10.57
CA ALA A 118 -12.78 -2.76 -11.48
C ALA A 118 -13.27 -1.44 -10.85
N ALA A 119 -13.68 -1.47 -9.58
CA ALA A 119 -14.02 -0.27 -8.83
C ALA A 119 -12.84 0.70 -8.72
N MET A 120 -11.62 0.18 -8.48
CA MET A 120 -10.38 1.00 -8.49
C MET A 120 -10.18 1.70 -9.84
N VAL A 121 -10.32 0.97 -10.94
CA VAL A 121 -10.12 1.54 -12.31
C VAL A 121 -11.18 2.57 -12.64
N ALA A 122 -12.42 2.36 -12.19
CA ALA A 122 -13.51 3.30 -12.40
C ALA A 122 -13.36 4.58 -11.55
N ALA A 123 -12.85 4.45 -10.32
CA ALA A 123 -12.65 5.59 -9.43
C ALA A 123 -11.41 6.44 -9.77
N LEU A 124 -10.38 5.84 -10.37
CA LEU A 124 -9.10 6.50 -10.61
C LEU A 124 -8.85 6.74 -12.10
N ARG A 125 -8.43 7.96 -12.43
CA ARG A 125 -7.97 8.32 -13.77
C ARG A 125 -6.51 7.89 -13.97
N VAL A 126 -6.31 6.72 -14.56
CA VAL A 126 -4.95 6.24 -14.85
C VAL A 126 -4.51 6.74 -16.23
N PRO A 127 -3.45 7.58 -16.34
CA PRO A 127 -2.98 8.08 -17.61
C PRO A 127 -2.60 6.94 -18.57
N ARG A 128 -3.06 6.99 -19.82
CA ARG A 128 -2.77 5.99 -20.89
C ARG A 128 -1.28 5.70 -21.02
N ALA A 129 -0.43 6.73 -20.98
CA ALA A 129 1.02 6.57 -21.05
C ALA A 129 1.61 5.67 -19.94
N LYS A 130 0.93 5.51 -18.79
CA LYS A 130 1.34 4.56 -17.75
C LYS A 130 0.95 3.12 -18.07
N LEU A 131 -0.08 2.92 -18.88
CA LEU A 131 -0.54 1.60 -19.33
C LEU A 131 0.31 1.11 -20.49
N GLU A 132 0.49 1.96 -21.51
CA GLU A 132 1.30 1.67 -22.70
C GLU A 132 2.75 1.31 -22.35
N LYS A 133 3.35 2.01 -21.40
CA LYS A 133 4.72 1.75 -20.95
C LYS A 133 4.92 0.33 -20.36
N ARG A 134 3.83 -0.38 -20.03
CA ARG A 134 3.84 -1.73 -19.44
C ARG A 134 3.15 -2.77 -20.32
N GLN A 135 2.73 -2.40 -21.52
CA GLN A 135 1.98 -3.28 -22.43
C GLN A 135 0.74 -3.93 -21.76
N LEU A 136 0.01 -3.15 -20.96
CA LEU A 136 -1.15 -3.60 -20.23
C LEU A 136 -2.42 -2.99 -20.82
N ASP A 137 -3.43 -3.83 -21.01
CA ASP A 137 -4.73 -3.42 -21.56
C ASP A 137 -5.56 -2.64 -20.54
N SER A 138 -5.32 -2.88 -19.23
CA SER A 138 -6.01 -2.15 -18.18
C SER A 138 -5.15 -1.96 -16.92
N ALA A 139 -5.53 -0.99 -16.10
CA ALA A 139 -4.90 -0.79 -14.79
C ALA A 139 -5.18 -1.95 -13.82
N ALA A 140 -6.27 -2.69 -13.99
CA ALA A 140 -6.60 -3.87 -13.21
C ALA A 140 -5.53 -4.97 -13.33
N GLN A 141 -4.96 -5.17 -14.53
CA GLN A 141 -3.90 -6.17 -14.76
C GLN A 141 -2.57 -5.84 -14.05
N ARG A 142 -2.43 -4.63 -13.53
CA ARG A 142 -1.22 -4.19 -12.82
C ARG A 142 -1.17 -4.62 -11.36
N VAL A 143 -2.27 -5.06 -10.83
CA VAL A 143 -2.40 -5.43 -9.41
C VAL A 143 -2.74 -6.91 -9.28
N ALA A 144 -2.38 -7.48 -8.13
CA ALA A 144 -2.81 -8.80 -7.69
C ALA A 144 -3.37 -8.67 -6.27
N THR A 145 -4.32 -9.51 -5.93
CA THR A 145 -4.83 -9.62 -4.57
C THR A 145 -4.47 -10.97 -3.96
N LEU A 146 -4.41 -11.05 -2.63
CA LEU A 146 -4.21 -12.33 -1.96
C LEU A 146 -5.33 -13.32 -2.30
N ARG A 147 -6.57 -12.82 -2.46
CA ARG A 147 -7.73 -13.63 -2.84
C ARG A 147 -7.54 -14.29 -4.20
N GLU A 148 -7.05 -13.53 -5.16
CA GLU A 148 -6.77 -14.06 -6.50
C GLU A 148 -5.67 -15.13 -6.47
N LEU A 149 -4.61 -14.91 -5.68
CA LEU A 149 -3.44 -15.79 -5.63
C LEU A 149 -3.68 -17.05 -4.81
N LEU A 150 -4.44 -16.98 -3.71
CA LEU A 150 -4.62 -18.06 -2.74
C LEU A 150 -6.03 -18.66 -2.76
N GLY A 151 -6.96 -18.03 -3.46
CA GLY A 151 -8.35 -18.51 -3.54
C GLY A 151 -8.99 -18.64 -2.15
N PRO A 152 -9.68 -19.77 -1.88
CA PRO A 152 -10.32 -20.03 -0.58
C PRO A 152 -9.35 -20.06 0.61
N ALA A 153 -8.06 -20.29 0.38
CA ALA A 153 -7.02 -20.34 1.41
C ALA A 153 -6.53 -18.93 1.84
N THR A 154 -7.13 -17.85 1.30
CA THR A 154 -6.78 -16.48 1.68
C THR A 154 -6.97 -16.27 3.18
N PRO A 155 -5.91 -15.89 3.91
CA PRO A 155 -6.01 -15.66 5.34
C PRO A 155 -6.81 -14.37 5.64
N GLY A 156 -7.51 -14.37 6.77
CA GLY A 156 -8.20 -13.15 7.25
C GLY A 156 -7.21 -12.05 7.65
N LEU A 157 -7.69 -10.81 7.70
CA LEU A 157 -6.88 -9.63 8.06
C LEU A 157 -6.04 -9.80 9.34
N PRO A 158 -6.53 -10.43 10.44
CA PRO A 158 -5.71 -10.63 11.63
C PRO A 158 -4.47 -11.53 11.39
N ALA A 159 -4.56 -12.52 10.51
CA ALA A 159 -3.43 -13.38 10.19
C ALA A 159 -2.39 -12.64 9.33
N ILE A 160 -2.86 -11.83 8.36
CA ILE A 160 -1.99 -10.97 7.54
C ILE A 160 -1.28 -9.95 8.42
N GLN A 161 -1.99 -9.33 9.36
CA GLN A 161 -1.43 -8.40 10.32
C GLN A 161 -0.33 -9.05 11.16
N ARG A 162 -0.56 -10.25 11.70
CA ARG A 162 0.46 -10.99 12.47
C ARG A 162 1.69 -11.31 11.62
N ALA A 163 1.52 -11.72 10.37
CA ALA A 163 2.62 -12.00 9.45
C ALA A 163 3.50 -10.77 9.23
N LEU A 164 2.90 -9.60 8.99
CA LEU A 164 3.64 -8.35 8.83
C LEU A 164 4.33 -7.92 10.12
N LEU A 165 3.65 -8.00 11.27
CA LEU A 165 4.23 -7.66 12.58
C LEU A 165 5.42 -8.56 12.90
N GLY A 166 5.31 -9.88 12.66
CA GLY A 166 6.41 -10.82 12.83
C GLY A 166 7.62 -10.47 11.94
N ALA A 167 7.37 -10.11 10.68
CA ALA A 167 8.42 -9.71 9.76
C ALA A 167 9.08 -8.38 10.16
N PHE A 168 8.31 -7.40 10.61
CA PHE A 168 8.87 -6.15 11.12
C PHE A 168 9.68 -6.36 12.41
N ALA A 169 9.22 -7.20 13.34
CA ALA A 169 9.95 -7.51 14.58
C ALA A 169 11.24 -8.29 14.32
N GLY A 170 11.28 -9.16 13.32
CA GLY A 170 12.47 -9.91 12.91
C GLY A 170 13.50 -9.08 12.12
N GLY A 171 13.13 -7.89 11.67
CA GLY A 171 14.03 -6.98 10.97
C GLY A 171 15.07 -6.37 11.90
N LYS A 172 16.34 -6.30 11.45
CA LYS A 172 17.48 -5.80 12.25
C LYS A 172 17.32 -4.37 12.81
N ARG A 173 16.29 -3.62 12.40
CA ARG A 173 16.09 -2.20 12.72
C ARG A 173 14.71 -1.86 13.26
N VAL A 174 13.82 -2.84 13.43
CA VAL A 174 12.46 -2.56 13.90
C VAL A 174 12.36 -2.75 15.40
N VAL A 175 12.08 -1.67 16.10
CA VAL A 175 11.82 -1.63 17.54
C VAL A 175 10.43 -2.23 17.81
N SER A 176 10.25 -2.85 18.98
CA SER A 176 9.00 -3.48 19.42
C SER A 176 7.75 -2.69 19.02
N PRO A 177 6.86 -3.26 18.19
CA PRO A 177 5.70 -2.53 17.69
C PRO A 177 4.65 -2.34 18.79
N ARG A 178 4.26 -1.09 19.01
CA ARG A 178 2.97 -0.82 19.67
C ARG A 178 1.90 -0.88 18.59
N THR A 179 1.00 -1.84 18.68
CA THR A 179 -0.13 -1.98 17.75
C THR A 179 -1.33 -1.21 18.28
N SER A 180 -1.84 -0.31 17.45
CA SER A 180 -3.21 0.21 17.62
C SER A 180 -3.95 0.00 16.31
N THR A 181 -5.14 -0.59 16.41
CA THR A 181 -6.01 -0.79 15.27
C THR A 181 -7.01 0.37 15.23
N TYR A 182 -7.00 1.13 14.14
CA TYR A 182 -7.98 2.18 13.90
C TYR A 182 -8.87 1.75 12.72
N ARG A 183 -10.18 1.82 12.91
CA ARG A 183 -11.12 1.80 11.81
C ARG A 183 -11.20 3.24 11.27
N VAL A 184 -10.81 3.45 10.02
CA VAL A 184 -11.01 4.75 9.36
C VAL A 184 -12.48 4.83 8.97
N THR A 185 -13.26 5.58 9.73
CA THR A 185 -14.59 6.03 9.29
C THR A 185 -14.40 7.32 8.51
N CYS A 186 -14.62 7.29 7.20
CA CYS A 186 -14.71 8.51 6.40
C CYS A 186 -15.99 9.24 6.81
N HIS A 187 -15.88 10.29 7.59
CA HIS A 187 -16.95 11.27 7.71
C HIS A 187 -16.94 12.15 6.46
N GLN A 188 -18.06 12.23 5.78
CA GLN A 188 -18.26 13.18 4.69
C GLN A 188 -18.14 14.60 5.27
N TRP A 189 -17.29 15.40 4.67
CA TRP A 189 -17.26 16.87 4.85
C TRP A 189 -18.06 17.52 3.74
#